data_2e943dd9c8032bb8b68388289a608410
#
_entry.id   2e943dd9c8032bb8b68388289a608410
#
_cell.length_a   1.000
_cell.length_b   1.000
_cell.length_c   1.000
_cell.angle_alpha   90.00
_cell.angle_beta   90.00
_cell.angle_gamma   90.00
#
_symmetry.space_group_name_H-M   'P 1'
#
loop_
_entity.id
_entity.type
_entity.pdbx_description
1 polymer ?
#
loop_
_entity_poly.entity_id
_entity_poly.type
_entity_poly.pdbx_seq_one_letter_code
_entity_poly.pdbx_strand_id
1 'polypeptide(L)'
;MRNFIVSHFILLIFSIFLLNACSRNTDWVQFRGVGGRGVSSSRITPPIGLRWKINLQSDDEEIRSLNPPVVIGNTIYFGSDDGNFYALDVESGYMRWVFKSGAEINSIPFADKEKIYFGSKDGKLYALSLETGEEVWHFQTGSQINSQVQRYGDYIVFVGDADAIYFLSPDGEEQFRIHNPGWYHFTFLMHEDVMYFATGPRVELIGPFDINKREFLWFFPFHEIDAIWYSFSAIRGDLLYMGTADVYWEGMYLGYHAYNRHTGELIWRQYRDGVLNYTDIQDTWNYFIKNVDILDFMAPCVWRDYVIFTGGDCTARAFNANNGHLRWERVFDKPVSSPPTIAAGRVYFGLLGDEFTPSRLVCISARDGRLLWQMETEGSILSAPVIAGKRIVFGTDKNVFYVLEQVF
;
A
#
# COMPACT_ATOMS: atom_id res chain seq x y z
N MET A 1 -11.52 61.30 2.50
CA MET A 1 -11.35 60.39 1.37
C MET A 1 -10.12 59.45 1.45
N ARG A 2 -9.17 59.67 2.38
CA ARG A 2 -7.93 58.84 2.45
C ARG A 2 -8.09 57.53 3.25
N ASN A 3 -9.09 57.42 4.10
CA ASN A 3 -9.30 56.23 4.94
C ASN A 3 -10.20 55.15 4.33
N PHE A 4 -10.88 55.43 3.22
CA PHE A 4 -11.73 54.42 2.52
C PHE A 4 -10.94 53.53 1.56
N ILE A 5 -9.83 53.99 1.02
CA ILE A 5 -9.04 53.23 0.06
C ILE A 5 -8.19 52.15 0.74
N VAL A 6 -7.70 52.42 1.95
CA VAL A 6 -6.90 51.45 2.73
C VAL A 6 -7.73 50.27 3.20
N SER A 7 -9.00 50.49 3.56
CA SER A 7 -9.92 49.43 4.03
C SER A 7 -10.26 48.41 2.90
N HIS A 8 -10.40 48.88 1.67
CA HIS A 8 -10.72 48.01 0.54
C HIS A 8 -9.51 47.21 0.04
N PHE A 9 -8.30 47.75 0.18
CA PHE A 9 -7.07 47.03 -0.18
C PHE A 9 -6.76 45.92 0.82
N ILE A 10 -7.00 46.10 2.09
CA ILE A 10 -6.79 45.07 3.12
C ILE A 10 -7.84 43.95 2.99
N LEU A 11 -9.08 44.22 2.62
CA LEU A 11 -10.11 43.23 2.35
C LEU A 11 -9.83 42.41 1.08
N LEU A 12 -9.24 43.04 0.05
CA LEU A 12 -8.85 42.32 -1.19
C LEU A 12 -7.66 41.40 -0.97
N ILE A 13 -6.68 41.81 -0.17
CA ILE A 13 -5.52 40.97 0.17
C ILE A 13 -5.96 39.78 1.07
N PHE A 14 -6.89 39.99 2.00
CA PHE A 14 -7.45 38.89 2.81
C PHE A 14 -8.30 37.92 2.01
N SER A 15 -9.05 38.38 0.98
CA SER A 15 -9.78 37.48 0.07
C SER A 15 -8.87 36.69 -0.85
N ILE A 16 -7.73 37.23 -1.26
CA ILE A 16 -6.73 36.49 -2.07
C ILE A 16 -6.00 35.44 -1.21
N PHE A 17 -5.75 35.72 0.08
CA PHE A 17 -5.19 34.72 1.00
C PHE A 17 -6.18 33.61 1.37
N LEU A 18 -7.48 33.87 1.40
CA LEU A 18 -8.51 32.86 1.67
C LEU A 18 -8.81 31.96 0.46
N LEU A 19 -8.49 32.38 -0.75
CA LEU A 19 -8.62 31.55 -1.96
C LEU A 19 -7.46 30.58 -2.19
N ASN A 20 -6.32 30.77 -1.51
CA ASN A 20 -5.18 29.85 -1.53
C ASN A 20 -5.18 28.81 -0.41
N ALA A 21 -6.16 28.83 0.49
CA ALA A 21 -6.28 27.87 1.56
C ALA A 21 -7.30 26.80 1.22
N CYS A 22 -6.86 25.73 0.61
CA CYS A 22 -7.36 24.36 0.58
C CYS A 22 -7.29 23.69 -0.80
N SER A 23 -6.15 23.70 -1.48
CA SER A 23 -5.84 22.54 -2.29
C SER A 23 -5.46 21.43 -1.31
N ARG A 24 -6.39 20.53 -1.00
CA ARG A 24 -6.04 19.33 -0.26
C ARG A 24 -4.99 18.62 -1.11
N ASN A 25 -3.81 18.39 -0.54
CA ASN A 25 -2.82 17.56 -1.20
C ASN A 25 -3.45 16.17 -1.38
N THR A 26 -3.76 15.82 -2.61
CA THR A 26 -4.36 14.53 -2.98
C THR A 26 -3.31 13.59 -3.56
N ASP A 27 -2.03 13.96 -3.48
CA ASP A 27 -0.92 13.14 -3.92
C ASP A 27 -0.84 11.84 -3.10
N TRP A 28 -0.39 10.79 -3.77
CA TRP A 28 -0.14 9.49 -3.16
C TRP A 28 1.36 9.19 -3.24
N VAL A 29 2.09 9.65 -2.23
CA VAL A 29 3.57 9.76 -2.28
C VAL A 29 4.32 8.51 -1.83
N GLN A 30 3.61 7.53 -1.25
CA GLN A 30 4.21 6.31 -0.69
C GLN A 30 3.18 5.18 -0.59
N PHE A 31 3.67 3.98 -0.28
CA PHE A 31 2.82 2.80 -0.07
C PHE A 31 1.69 3.06 0.92
N ARG A 32 0.46 2.68 0.53
CA ARG A 32 -0.78 2.86 1.30
C ARG A 32 -1.07 4.30 1.73
N GLY A 33 -0.51 5.28 1.01
CA GLY A 33 -0.75 6.72 1.22
C GLY A 33 -0.16 7.27 2.51
N VAL A 34 -0.60 8.44 2.92
CA VAL A 34 -0.07 9.13 4.10
C VAL A 34 -0.28 8.29 5.37
N GLY A 35 0.82 7.95 6.03
CA GLY A 35 0.84 7.13 7.24
C GLY A 35 0.50 5.66 7.02
N GLY A 36 0.60 5.13 5.79
CA GLY A 36 0.45 3.71 5.48
C GLY A 36 -0.93 3.10 5.77
N ARG A 37 -1.98 3.91 5.96
CA ARG A 37 -3.29 3.48 6.48
C ARG A 37 -4.26 2.98 5.42
N GLY A 38 -3.91 3.01 4.14
CA GLY A 38 -4.83 2.69 3.04
C GLY A 38 -6.00 3.69 2.91
N VAL A 39 -5.79 4.95 3.32
CA VAL A 39 -6.82 5.99 3.31
C VAL A 39 -6.40 7.16 2.44
N SER A 40 -7.21 7.47 1.44
CA SER A 40 -7.05 8.65 0.60
C SER A 40 -7.88 9.82 1.12
N SER A 41 -7.35 11.03 1.00
CA SER A 41 -8.08 12.27 1.22
C SER A 41 -9.02 12.63 0.06
N SER A 42 -8.95 11.90 -1.04
CA SER A 42 -9.76 12.07 -2.24
C SER A 42 -11.24 11.87 -1.98
N ARG A 43 -12.09 12.53 -2.80
CA ARG A 43 -13.55 12.44 -2.72
C ARG A 43 -14.16 11.68 -3.88
N ILE A 44 -13.42 10.78 -4.49
CA ILE A 44 -13.90 9.97 -5.61
C ILE A 44 -15.08 9.10 -5.20
N THR A 45 -16.08 9.04 -6.08
CA THR A 45 -17.30 8.27 -5.87
C THR A 45 -17.79 7.69 -7.20
N PRO A 46 -18.38 6.50 -7.22
CA PRO A 46 -19.06 6.00 -8.40
C PRO A 46 -20.18 6.95 -8.89
N PRO A 47 -20.46 6.98 -10.22
CA PRO A 47 -19.90 6.11 -11.24
C PRO A 47 -18.46 6.46 -11.63
N ILE A 48 -17.67 5.42 -11.91
CA ILE A 48 -16.27 5.51 -12.28
C ILE A 48 -16.09 4.83 -13.63
N GLY A 49 -15.40 5.47 -14.55
CA GLY A 49 -15.13 4.96 -15.89
C GLY A 49 -13.65 4.85 -16.20
N LEU A 50 -13.34 4.06 -17.21
CA LEU A 50 -11.99 3.95 -17.76
C LEU A 50 -11.61 5.28 -18.43
N ARG A 51 -10.50 5.87 -17.98
CA ARG A 51 -9.90 7.00 -18.68
C ARG A 51 -8.96 6.49 -19.78
N TRP A 52 -8.01 5.67 -19.39
CA TRP A 52 -7.14 4.96 -20.32
C TRP A 52 -6.54 3.71 -19.64
N LYS A 53 -6.05 2.80 -20.46
CA LYS A 53 -5.22 1.68 -20.04
C LYS A 53 -4.07 1.50 -21.01
N ILE A 54 -2.96 0.99 -20.53
CA ILE A 54 -1.78 0.66 -21.33
C ILE A 54 -1.33 -0.76 -20.97
N ASN A 55 -0.98 -1.53 -22.00
CA ASN A 55 -0.30 -2.80 -21.82
C ASN A 55 1.21 -2.54 -21.91
N LEU A 56 1.93 -2.79 -20.83
CA LEU A 56 3.38 -2.74 -20.80
C LEU A 56 3.87 -4.08 -21.32
N GLN A 57 4.14 -4.14 -22.62
CA GLN A 57 4.62 -5.38 -23.25
C GLN A 57 5.97 -5.76 -22.67
N SER A 58 6.09 -7.04 -22.33
CA SER A 58 7.32 -7.68 -22.00
C SER A 58 7.49 -8.92 -22.87
N ASP A 59 8.72 -9.21 -23.26
CA ASP A 59 9.06 -10.42 -24.00
C ASP A 59 9.03 -11.68 -23.11
N ASP A 60 8.81 -11.51 -21.81
CA ASP A 60 8.77 -12.60 -20.82
C ASP A 60 7.34 -12.84 -20.36
N GLU A 61 6.81 -14.03 -20.61
CA GLU A 61 5.45 -14.45 -20.24
C GLU A 61 5.26 -14.57 -18.71
N GLU A 62 6.33 -14.54 -17.92
CA GLU A 62 6.27 -14.64 -16.45
C GLU A 62 6.16 -13.29 -15.74
N ILE A 63 5.97 -12.16 -16.42
CA ILE A 63 5.95 -10.85 -15.80
C ILE A 63 4.74 -10.67 -14.92
N ARG A 64 5.03 -10.22 -13.72
CA ARG A 64 4.16 -10.19 -12.57
C ARG A 64 3.64 -8.79 -12.28
N SER A 65 2.78 -8.71 -11.29
CA SER A 65 2.06 -7.50 -10.93
C SER A 65 2.96 -6.27 -10.86
N LEU A 66 2.48 -5.20 -11.45
CA LEU A 66 3.10 -3.90 -11.28
C LEU A 66 2.97 -3.47 -9.82
N ASN A 67 4.09 -3.04 -9.23
CA ASN A 67 4.10 -2.54 -7.86
C ASN A 67 3.17 -1.33 -7.71
N PRO A 68 2.67 -1.08 -6.47
CA PRO A 68 1.84 0.08 -6.23
C PRO A 68 2.54 1.37 -6.69
N PRO A 69 1.91 2.16 -7.56
CA PRO A 69 2.51 3.40 -8.02
C PRO A 69 2.43 4.49 -6.95
N VAL A 70 3.24 5.54 -7.11
CA VAL A 70 3.00 6.84 -6.48
C VAL A 70 2.47 7.81 -7.50
N VAL A 71 1.64 8.75 -7.05
CA VAL A 71 1.02 9.77 -7.90
C VAL A 71 1.31 11.15 -7.31
N ILE A 72 2.00 11.99 -8.07
CA ILE A 72 2.37 13.35 -7.68
C ILE A 72 1.88 14.31 -8.74
N GLY A 73 0.98 15.20 -8.36
CA GLY A 73 0.36 16.15 -9.29
C GLY A 73 -0.31 15.42 -10.44
N ASN A 74 0.25 15.58 -11.65
CA ASN A 74 -0.25 14.95 -12.88
C ASN A 74 0.67 13.85 -13.42
N THR A 75 1.48 13.22 -12.57
CA THR A 75 2.42 12.17 -12.98
C THR A 75 2.27 10.92 -12.11
N ILE A 76 2.25 9.76 -12.76
CA ILE A 76 2.27 8.43 -12.14
C ILE A 76 3.69 7.90 -12.26
N TYR A 77 4.23 7.36 -11.18
CA TYR A 77 5.56 6.78 -11.12
C TYR A 77 5.49 5.34 -10.60
N PHE A 78 6.13 4.41 -11.27
CA PHE A 78 6.18 3.00 -10.86
C PHE A 78 7.38 2.26 -11.45
N GLY A 79 7.86 1.26 -10.73
CA GLY A 79 8.84 0.31 -11.19
C GLY A 79 8.21 -0.91 -11.85
N SER A 80 8.97 -1.60 -12.69
CA SER A 80 8.53 -2.80 -13.41
C SER A 80 9.61 -3.89 -13.40
N ASP A 81 9.17 -5.14 -13.51
CA ASP A 81 10.04 -6.31 -13.60
C ASP A 81 10.92 -6.31 -14.88
N ASP A 82 10.57 -5.50 -15.87
CA ASP A 82 11.43 -5.28 -17.03
C ASP A 82 12.67 -4.42 -16.71
N GLY A 83 12.83 -3.98 -15.46
CA GLY A 83 13.92 -3.15 -14.98
C GLY A 83 13.80 -1.67 -15.37
N ASN A 84 12.64 -1.24 -15.87
CA ASN A 84 12.37 0.15 -16.13
C ASN A 84 11.59 0.79 -14.99
N PHE A 85 11.91 2.05 -14.74
CA PHE A 85 11.12 2.93 -13.88
C PHE A 85 10.44 3.98 -14.74
N TYR A 86 9.12 4.01 -14.72
CA TYR A 86 8.30 4.80 -15.62
C TYR A 86 7.72 6.03 -14.95
N ALA A 87 7.65 7.13 -15.70
CA ALA A 87 6.82 8.30 -15.37
C ALA A 87 5.81 8.55 -16.48
N LEU A 88 4.53 8.41 -16.18
CA LEU A 88 3.45 8.61 -17.13
C LEU A 88 2.60 9.82 -16.78
N ASP A 89 2.13 10.53 -17.79
CA ASP A 89 1.13 11.57 -17.62
C ASP A 89 -0.23 10.96 -17.25
N VAL A 90 -0.81 11.40 -16.14
CA VAL A 90 -2.09 10.87 -15.63
C VAL A 90 -3.24 11.11 -16.60
N GLU A 91 -3.23 12.25 -17.33
CA GLU A 91 -4.33 12.64 -18.20
C GLU A 91 -4.34 11.85 -19.51
N SER A 92 -3.17 11.68 -20.11
CA SER A 92 -3.02 11.12 -21.44
C SER A 92 -2.48 9.70 -21.49
N GLY A 93 -1.79 9.25 -20.42
CA GLY A 93 -1.05 7.99 -20.41
C GLY A 93 0.27 8.05 -21.18
N TYR A 94 0.64 9.21 -21.73
CA TYR A 94 1.92 9.33 -22.43
C TYR A 94 3.09 9.29 -21.47
N MET A 95 4.17 8.63 -21.93
CA MET A 95 5.42 8.57 -21.18
C MET A 95 6.07 9.96 -21.15
N ARG A 96 6.35 10.44 -19.92
CA ARG A 96 7.11 11.66 -19.68
C ARG A 96 8.60 11.36 -19.74
N TRP A 97 9.00 10.30 -19.05
CA TRP A 97 10.35 9.76 -19.07
C TRP A 97 10.37 8.31 -18.61
N VAL A 98 11.46 7.63 -18.88
CA VAL A 98 11.76 6.29 -18.43
C VAL A 98 13.23 6.22 -18.00
N PHE A 99 13.50 5.52 -16.93
CA PHE A 99 14.86 5.22 -16.46
C PHE A 99 15.07 3.71 -16.44
N LYS A 100 16.25 3.26 -16.91
CA LYS A 100 16.63 1.84 -16.91
C LYS A 100 17.60 1.55 -15.78
N SER A 101 17.21 0.70 -14.84
CA SER A 101 18.09 0.14 -13.81
C SER A 101 18.88 -1.05 -14.30
N GLY A 102 19.77 -1.58 -13.45
CA GLY A 102 20.57 -2.77 -13.77
C GLY A 102 19.81 -4.10 -13.70
N ALA A 103 18.65 -4.12 -13.05
CA ALA A 103 17.80 -5.31 -12.88
C ALA A 103 16.34 -4.89 -12.63
N GLU A 104 15.49 -5.87 -12.35
CA GLU A 104 14.06 -5.67 -12.04
C GLU A 104 13.86 -4.70 -10.87
N ILE A 105 12.75 -3.94 -10.93
CA ILE A 105 12.36 -2.98 -9.91
C ILE A 105 11.07 -3.48 -9.25
N ASN A 106 11.22 -4.17 -8.12
CA ASN A 106 10.10 -4.71 -7.33
C ASN A 106 9.82 -3.89 -6.07
N SER A 107 10.64 -2.90 -5.78
CA SER A 107 10.42 -2.01 -4.64
C SER A 107 9.26 -1.06 -4.86
N ILE A 108 8.62 -0.66 -3.78
CA ILE A 108 7.57 0.36 -3.80
C ILE A 108 8.21 1.72 -3.60
N PRO A 109 8.02 2.67 -4.52
CA PRO A 109 8.71 3.95 -4.47
C PRO A 109 8.17 4.89 -3.39
N PHE A 110 9.02 5.82 -2.97
CA PHE A 110 8.68 7.01 -2.21
C PHE A 110 9.06 8.26 -3.00
N ALA A 111 8.24 9.30 -2.96
CA ALA A 111 8.58 10.59 -3.56
C ALA A 111 8.50 11.73 -2.54
N ASP A 112 9.46 12.62 -2.57
CA ASP A 112 9.39 13.92 -1.91
C ASP A 112 8.98 15.03 -2.93
N LYS A 113 9.40 16.25 -2.73
CA LYS A 113 9.04 17.37 -3.62
C LYS A 113 9.85 17.42 -4.90
N GLU A 114 11.03 16.84 -4.93
CA GLU A 114 12.02 17.00 -6.00
C GLU A 114 12.51 15.66 -6.55
N LYS A 115 12.54 14.63 -5.71
CA LYS A 115 13.14 13.35 -6.03
C LYS A 115 12.14 12.20 -5.83
N ILE A 116 12.38 11.13 -6.59
CA ILE A 116 11.75 9.83 -6.38
C ILE A 116 12.81 8.80 -6.05
N TYR A 117 12.50 7.93 -5.06
CA TYR A 117 13.41 6.94 -4.53
C TYR A 117 12.82 5.56 -4.70
N PHE A 118 13.61 4.61 -5.20
CA PHE A 118 13.21 3.21 -5.36
C PHE A 118 14.43 2.29 -5.31
N GLY A 119 14.21 1.06 -4.88
CA GLY A 119 15.20 -0.01 -4.90
C GLY A 119 15.12 -0.85 -6.15
N SER A 120 16.21 -1.53 -6.49
CA SER A 120 16.28 -2.50 -7.57
C SER A 120 16.95 -3.79 -7.09
N LYS A 121 16.70 -4.89 -7.81
CA LYS A 121 17.39 -6.16 -7.59
C LYS A 121 18.87 -6.12 -7.94
N ASP A 122 19.35 -5.06 -8.58
CA ASP A 122 20.79 -4.82 -8.77
C ASP A 122 21.51 -4.38 -7.47
N GLY A 123 20.76 -4.25 -6.37
CA GLY A 123 21.27 -3.87 -5.06
C GLY A 123 21.44 -2.37 -4.86
N LYS A 124 20.87 -1.56 -5.73
CA LYS A 124 20.94 -0.11 -5.61
C LYS A 124 19.62 0.51 -5.16
N LEU A 125 19.71 1.47 -4.25
CA LEU A 125 18.69 2.48 -4.07
C LEU A 125 18.99 3.64 -5.01
N TYR A 126 18.06 3.97 -5.88
CA TYR A 126 18.16 5.09 -6.80
C TYR A 126 17.37 6.29 -6.30
N ALA A 127 17.90 7.49 -6.53
CA ALA A 127 17.19 8.76 -6.42
C ALA A 127 17.23 9.47 -7.76
N LEU A 128 16.07 9.69 -8.34
CA LEU A 128 15.94 10.38 -9.63
C LEU A 128 15.23 11.73 -9.44
N SER A 129 15.49 12.66 -10.33
CA SER A 129 14.71 13.89 -10.46
C SER A 129 13.26 13.55 -10.86
N LEU A 130 12.27 14.03 -10.11
CA LEU A 130 10.85 13.88 -10.48
C LEU A 130 10.52 14.48 -11.84
N GLU A 131 11.17 15.57 -12.20
CA GLU A 131 10.89 16.30 -13.42
C GLU A 131 11.50 15.64 -14.66
N THR A 132 12.78 15.24 -14.58
CA THR A 132 13.54 14.80 -15.76
C THR A 132 13.78 13.30 -15.82
N GLY A 133 13.66 12.58 -14.69
CA GLY A 133 14.05 11.17 -14.59
C GLY A 133 15.55 10.91 -14.58
N GLU A 134 16.36 11.99 -14.57
CA GLU A 134 17.81 11.85 -14.46
C GLU A 134 18.21 11.37 -13.07
N GLU A 135 19.21 10.49 -13.03
CA GLU A 135 19.79 10.03 -11.79
C GLU A 135 20.49 11.17 -11.05
N VAL A 136 20.06 11.43 -9.82
CA VAL A 136 20.71 12.39 -8.92
C VAL A 136 21.83 11.70 -8.15
N TRP A 137 21.52 10.51 -7.62
CA TRP A 137 22.48 9.64 -6.95
C TRP A 137 21.93 8.21 -6.86
N HIS A 138 22.81 7.27 -6.57
CA HIS A 138 22.45 5.94 -6.10
C HIS A 138 23.30 5.51 -4.91
N PHE A 139 22.76 4.61 -4.11
CA PHE A 139 23.47 3.98 -2.99
C PHE A 139 23.50 2.47 -3.22
N GLN A 140 24.70 1.87 -3.12
CA GLN A 140 24.88 0.43 -3.33
C GLN A 140 24.82 -0.31 -1.99
N THR A 141 23.94 -1.31 -1.89
CA THR A 141 23.89 -2.28 -0.79
C THR A 141 24.61 -3.58 -1.13
N GLY A 142 24.71 -4.49 -0.17
CA GLY A 142 25.25 -5.83 -0.40
C GLY A 142 24.22 -6.84 -0.95
N SER A 143 22.96 -6.47 -1.05
CA SER A 143 21.85 -7.36 -1.43
C SER A 143 20.82 -6.64 -2.30
N GLN A 144 19.87 -7.40 -2.85
CA GLN A 144 18.74 -6.83 -3.59
C GLN A 144 17.88 -5.93 -2.69
N ILE A 145 17.17 -4.98 -3.31
CA ILE A 145 16.24 -4.10 -2.59
C ILE A 145 14.85 -4.28 -3.22
N ASN A 146 14.02 -5.10 -2.57
CA ASN A 146 12.63 -5.33 -2.95
C ASN A 146 11.66 -4.60 -1.99
N SER A 147 12.15 -4.08 -0.89
CA SER A 147 11.34 -3.36 0.09
C SER A 147 10.79 -2.06 -0.45
N GLN A 148 9.73 -1.59 0.19
CA GLN A 148 9.28 -0.21 -0.01
C GLN A 148 10.32 0.78 0.51
N VAL A 149 10.32 1.96 -0.08
CA VAL A 149 11.07 3.11 0.41
C VAL A 149 10.11 4.04 1.16
N GLN A 150 10.52 4.55 2.31
CA GLN A 150 9.75 5.53 3.10
C GLN A 150 10.65 6.66 3.62
N ARG A 151 10.01 7.76 3.98
CA ARG A 151 10.69 8.83 4.71
C ARG A 151 10.37 8.73 6.20
N TYR A 152 11.40 8.89 7.03
CA TYR A 152 11.30 9.05 8.47
C TYR A 152 12.15 10.25 8.92
N GLY A 153 11.50 11.32 9.36
CA GLY A 153 12.20 12.58 9.67
C GLY A 153 12.99 13.08 8.46
N ASP A 154 14.29 13.18 8.62
CA ASP A 154 15.23 13.56 7.57
C ASP A 154 15.92 12.35 6.91
N TYR A 155 15.43 11.14 7.15
CA TYR A 155 15.99 9.92 6.57
C TYR A 155 15.12 9.34 5.48
N ILE A 156 15.77 8.78 4.47
CA ILE A 156 15.20 7.83 3.51
C ILE A 156 15.48 6.43 4.06
N VAL A 157 14.43 5.65 4.28
CA VAL A 157 14.49 4.34 4.94
C VAL A 157 14.04 3.25 4.00
N PHE A 158 14.80 2.17 3.94
CA PHE A 158 14.48 0.97 3.16
C PHE A 158 15.18 -0.24 3.78
N VAL A 159 14.80 -1.44 3.35
CA VAL A 159 15.39 -2.71 3.81
C VAL A 159 16.14 -3.36 2.64
N GLY A 160 17.41 -3.68 2.86
CA GLY A 160 18.15 -4.61 2.00
C GLY A 160 17.80 -6.03 2.38
N ASP A 161 17.48 -6.87 1.40
CA ASP A 161 16.82 -8.17 1.61
C ASP A 161 17.55 -9.12 2.55
N ALA A 162 18.89 -9.06 2.59
CA ALA A 162 19.70 -10.03 3.32
C ALA A 162 20.55 -9.41 4.45
N ASP A 163 20.53 -8.09 4.65
CA ASP A 163 21.55 -7.47 5.48
C ASP A 163 21.05 -6.45 6.50
N ALA A 164 20.37 -5.39 6.12
CA ALA A 164 20.08 -4.30 7.05
C ALA A 164 18.87 -3.43 6.65
N ILE A 165 18.39 -2.71 7.65
CA ILE A 165 17.53 -1.54 7.48
C ILE A 165 18.46 -0.33 7.38
N TYR A 166 18.39 0.39 6.29
CA TYR A 166 19.24 1.52 5.98
C TYR A 166 18.54 2.84 6.25
N PHE A 167 19.28 3.80 6.79
CA PHE A 167 18.84 5.17 7.01
C PHE A 167 19.81 6.10 6.31
N LEU A 168 19.40 6.65 5.17
CA LEU A 168 20.20 7.58 4.38
C LEU A 168 19.69 9.01 4.52
N SER A 169 20.58 9.99 4.36
CA SER A 169 20.14 11.35 4.12
C SER A 169 19.43 11.48 2.75
N PRO A 170 18.64 12.54 2.50
CA PRO A 170 18.08 12.82 1.17
C PRO A 170 19.13 13.00 0.07
N ASP A 171 20.40 13.18 0.43
CA ASP A 171 21.53 13.31 -0.51
C ASP A 171 22.27 11.99 -0.73
N GLY A 172 21.76 10.88 -0.17
CA GLY A 172 22.26 9.52 -0.42
C GLY A 172 23.40 9.08 0.52
N GLU A 173 23.72 9.85 1.55
CA GLU A 173 24.74 9.47 2.52
C GLU A 173 24.14 8.58 3.62
N GLU A 174 24.77 7.42 3.88
CA GLU A 174 24.37 6.55 4.97
C GLU A 174 24.64 7.24 6.32
N GLN A 175 23.58 7.37 7.11
CA GLN A 175 23.67 7.93 8.45
C GLN A 175 23.89 6.82 9.49
N PHE A 176 23.15 5.74 9.36
CA PHE A 176 23.33 4.52 10.12
C PHE A 176 22.53 3.38 9.47
N ARG A 177 22.81 2.16 9.93
CA ARG A 177 22.04 0.96 9.60
C ARG A 177 21.75 0.15 10.85
N ILE A 178 20.69 -0.64 10.79
CA ILE A 178 20.34 -1.60 11.82
C ILE A 178 20.35 -2.96 11.14
N HIS A 179 21.04 -3.94 11.71
CA HIS A 179 21.00 -5.30 11.18
C HIS A 179 19.57 -5.78 11.15
N ASN A 180 19.18 -6.35 10.02
CA ASN A 180 17.81 -6.86 9.84
C ASN A 180 17.54 -7.92 10.92
N PRO A 181 16.58 -7.68 11.83
CA PRO A 181 16.32 -8.60 12.94
C PRO A 181 15.61 -9.89 12.51
N GLY A 182 15.23 -10.01 11.24
CA GLY A 182 14.53 -11.17 10.73
C GLY A 182 14.58 -11.26 9.21
N TRP A 183 14.29 -12.45 8.69
CA TRP A 183 14.33 -12.77 7.27
C TRP A 183 13.02 -12.37 6.59
N TYR A 184 13.08 -11.65 5.46
CA TYR A 184 11.97 -11.38 4.54
C TYR A 184 10.94 -10.32 5.00
N HIS A 185 11.37 -9.06 5.13
CA HIS A 185 10.45 -7.94 5.34
C HIS A 185 10.48 -7.01 4.14
N PHE A 186 9.51 -7.16 3.26
CA PHE A 186 9.40 -6.28 2.09
C PHE A 186 8.59 -5.02 2.40
N THR A 187 7.72 -5.07 3.41
CA THR A 187 6.87 -3.94 3.79
C THR A 187 6.96 -3.62 5.28
N PHE A 188 6.94 -2.34 5.60
CA PHE A 188 6.94 -1.83 6.95
C PHE A 188 6.15 -0.52 7.05
N LEU A 189 5.65 -0.23 8.23
CA LEU A 189 4.98 1.03 8.55
C LEU A 189 5.85 1.83 9.51
N MET A 190 6.20 3.06 9.12
CA MET A 190 6.80 4.03 10.02
C MET A 190 5.71 4.89 10.67
N HIS A 191 5.66 4.92 11.98
CA HIS A 191 4.76 5.79 12.70
C HIS A 191 5.42 6.32 13.98
N GLU A 192 5.54 7.65 14.07
CA GLU A 192 6.39 8.30 15.06
C GLU A 192 7.83 7.74 14.98
N ASP A 193 8.43 7.31 16.07
CA ASP A 193 9.79 6.77 16.13
C ASP A 193 9.81 5.24 16.10
N VAL A 194 8.74 4.60 15.66
CA VAL A 194 8.57 3.14 15.67
C VAL A 194 8.34 2.59 14.28
N MET A 195 9.06 1.53 13.97
CA MET A 195 8.89 0.72 12.77
C MET A 195 8.07 -0.53 13.09
N TYR A 196 7.00 -0.76 12.33
CA TYR A 196 6.11 -1.92 12.42
C TYR A 196 6.28 -2.76 11.17
N PHE A 197 6.63 -4.04 11.34
CA PHE A 197 6.91 -4.94 10.22
C PHE A 197 5.70 -5.79 9.88
N ALA A 198 5.56 -6.13 8.59
CA ALA A 198 4.80 -7.28 8.12
C ALA A 198 5.75 -8.46 7.95
N THR A 199 5.29 -9.68 8.19
CA THR A 199 6.19 -10.83 8.20
C THR A 199 5.61 -12.06 7.52
N GLY A 200 6.49 -12.83 6.90
CA GLY A 200 6.21 -14.15 6.36
C GLY A 200 6.36 -15.28 7.38
N PRO A 201 6.23 -16.52 6.90
CA PRO A 201 6.28 -17.70 7.76
C PRO A 201 7.66 -17.89 8.40
N ARG A 202 7.67 -18.36 9.65
CA ARG A 202 8.86 -18.81 10.40
C ARG A 202 9.78 -17.71 10.94
N VAL A 203 9.27 -16.53 11.23
CA VAL A 203 10.05 -15.51 11.96
C VAL A 203 9.74 -15.63 13.45
N GLU A 204 10.77 -15.90 14.24
CA GLU A 204 10.62 -16.21 15.67
C GLU A 204 10.40 -14.99 16.56
N LEU A 205 10.76 -13.79 16.13
CA LEU A 205 10.71 -12.58 16.95
C LEU A 205 10.27 -11.38 16.09
N ILE A 206 9.03 -10.95 16.23
CA ILE A 206 8.51 -9.75 15.57
C ILE A 206 7.77 -8.88 16.56
N GLY A 207 8.02 -7.59 16.43
CA GLY A 207 7.36 -6.56 17.21
C GLY A 207 7.69 -5.18 16.67
N PRO A 208 7.09 -4.14 17.23
CA PRO A 208 7.45 -2.77 16.94
C PRO A 208 8.89 -2.48 17.38
N PHE A 209 9.67 -1.88 16.49
CA PHE A 209 11.06 -1.52 16.73
C PHE A 209 11.20 0.00 16.94
N ASP A 210 11.69 0.42 18.11
CA ASP A 210 11.97 1.82 18.42
C ASP A 210 13.32 2.21 17.79
N ILE A 211 13.28 3.15 16.85
CA ILE A 211 14.46 3.54 16.06
C ILE A 211 15.48 4.30 16.91
N ASN A 212 15.00 5.13 17.84
CA ASN A 212 15.89 5.94 18.70
C ASN A 212 16.58 5.10 19.76
N LYS A 213 15.86 4.16 20.36
CA LYS A 213 16.41 3.24 21.35
C LYS A 213 17.16 2.07 20.72
N ARG A 214 16.89 1.76 19.45
CA ARG A 214 17.42 0.61 18.71
C ARG A 214 17.06 -0.73 19.35
N GLU A 215 15.83 -0.85 19.86
CA GLU A 215 15.32 -2.04 20.53
C GLU A 215 13.86 -2.31 20.16
N PHE A 216 13.43 -3.59 20.26
CA PHE A 216 12.03 -3.93 20.16
C PHE A 216 11.29 -3.46 21.42
N LEU A 217 10.14 -2.83 21.25
CA LEU A 217 9.29 -2.39 22.36
C LEU A 217 8.66 -3.58 23.08
N TRP A 218 8.22 -4.55 22.31
CA TRP A 218 7.59 -5.80 22.75
C TRP A 218 7.58 -6.77 21.57
N PHE A 219 7.22 -8.06 21.84
CA PHE A 219 7.14 -9.08 20.81
C PHE A 219 5.75 -9.64 20.73
N PHE A 220 5.30 -10.01 19.53
CA PHE A 220 4.06 -10.76 19.36
C PHE A 220 4.19 -12.14 20.01
N PRO A 221 3.15 -12.61 20.73
CA PRO A 221 3.18 -13.91 21.39
C PRO A 221 2.95 -15.04 20.37
N PHE A 222 3.99 -15.40 19.61
CA PHE A 222 3.92 -16.44 18.57
C PHE A 222 3.46 -17.80 19.06
N HIS A 223 3.75 -18.15 20.33
CA HIS A 223 3.34 -19.43 20.91
C HIS A 223 1.84 -19.49 21.23
N GLU A 224 1.15 -18.36 21.25
CA GLU A 224 -0.29 -18.32 21.48
C GLU A 224 -1.11 -18.19 20.18
N ILE A 225 -0.43 -17.92 19.07
CA ILE A 225 -1.05 -17.70 17.75
C ILE A 225 -0.32 -18.64 16.79
N ASP A 226 -0.93 -19.76 16.44
CA ASP A 226 -0.41 -20.69 15.43
C ASP A 226 -0.48 -20.11 14.00
N ALA A 227 -0.40 -18.79 13.87
CA ALA A 227 -0.52 -18.12 12.60
C ALA A 227 0.81 -18.16 11.83
N ILE A 228 0.71 -18.55 10.58
CA ILE A 228 1.86 -18.61 9.66
C ILE A 228 2.16 -17.23 9.06
N TRP A 229 1.13 -16.36 8.94
CA TRP A 229 1.20 -15.10 8.22
C TRP A 229 0.69 -13.93 9.05
N TYR A 230 1.40 -12.80 8.99
CA TYR A 230 1.01 -11.54 9.63
C TYR A 230 0.92 -10.43 8.59
N SER A 231 -0.20 -9.72 8.56
CA SER A 231 -0.42 -8.66 7.61
C SER A 231 0.39 -7.41 7.96
N PHE A 232 0.59 -6.56 6.96
CA PHE A 232 0.96 -5.17 7.18
C PHE A 232 -0.05 -4.51 8.14
N SER A 233 0.45 -3.71 9.08
CA SER A 233 -0.35 -3.12 10.13
C SER A 233 -1.01 -1.81 9.72
N ALA A 234 -2.09 -1.45 10.41
CA ALA A 234 -2.66 -0.10 10.38
C ALA A 234 -2.76 0.46 11.79
N ILE A 235 -2.56 1.77 11.95
CA ILE A 235 -2.54 2.43 13.24
C ILE A 235 -3.62 3.50 13.33
N ARG A 236 -4.30 3.55 14.50
CA ARG A 236 -5.21 4.62 14.88
C ARG A 236 -5.07 4.93 16.36
N GLY A 237 -4.51 6.09 16.70
CA GLY A 237 -4.16 6.43 18.08
C GLY A 237 -3.22 5.40 18.70
N ASP A 238 -3.58 4.84 19.83
CA ASP A 238 -2.79 3.85 20.54
C ASP A 238 -3.03 2.41 20.07
N LEU A 239 -3.87 2.20 19.05
CA LEU A 239 -4.23 0.87 18.57
C LEU A 239 -3.49 0.52 17.28
N LEU A 240 -2.88 -0.66 17.29
CA LEU A 240 -2.27 -1.34 16.16
C LEU A 240 -3.19 -2.47 15.72
N TYR A 241 -3.61 -2.47 14.46
CA TYR A 241 -4.45 -3.51 13.86
C TYR A 241 -3.64 -4.35 12.91
N MET A 242 -3.85 -5.66 12.97
CA MET A 242 -3.23 -6.59 12.04
C MET A 242 -4.14 -7.80 11.80
N GLY A 243 -3.97 -8.42 10.64
CA GLY A 243 -4.56 -9.70 10.30
C GLY A 243 -3.54 -10.82 10.39
N THR A 244 -4.01 -12.02 10.65
CA THR A 244 -3.22 -13.24 10.57
C THR A 244 -3.96 -14.26 9.71
N ALA A 245 -3.22 -15.08 9.01
CA ALA A 245 -3.78 -16.20 8.27
C ALA A 245 -3.01 -17.47 8.64
N ASP A 246 -3.75 -18.52 8.89
CA ASP A 246 -3.25 -19.85 9.12
C ASP A 246 -3.96 -20.82 8.18
N VAL A 247 -3.21 -21.68 7.51
CA VAL A 247 -3.75 -22.62 6.53
C VAL A 247 -3.43 -24.02 6.98
N TYR A 248 -4.47 -24.74 7.37
CA TYR A 248 -4.41 -26.17 7.71
C TYR A 248 -5.03 -27.02 6.60
N TRP A 249 -4.84 -28.32 6.70
CA TRP A 249 -5.43 -29.32 5.79
C TRP A 249 -6.97 -29.24 5.69
N GLU A 250 -7.60 -28.67 6.71
CA GLU A 250 -9.05 -28.63 6.86
C GLU A 250 -9.66 -27.26 6.51
N GLY A 251 -8.84 -26.21 6.29
CA GLY A 251 -9.34 -24.88 5.99
C GLY A 251 -8.34 -23.75 6.26
N MET A 252 -8.81 -22.54 6.07
CA MET A 252 -8.08 -21.31 6.37
C MET A 252 -8.70 -20.67 7.60
N TYR A 253 -7.87 -20.33 8.58
CA TYR A 253 -8.27 -19.57 9.76
C TYR A 253 -7.72 -18.17 9.69
N LEU A 254 -8.62 -17.19 9.77
CA LEU A 254 -8.27 -15.79 9.72
C LEU A 254 -8.41 -15.17 11.11
N GLY A 255 -7.32 -14.58 11.59
CA GLY A 255 -7.27 -13.82 12.82
C GLY A 255 -7.30 -12.32 12.57
N TYR A 256 -8.04 -11.59 13.38
CA TYR A 256 -8.10 -10.13 13.37
C TYR A 256 -7.81 -9.64 14.77
N HIS A 257 -6.83 -8.75 14.89
CA HIS A 257 -6.28 -8.36 16.18
C HIS A 257 -6.16 -6.85 16.30
N ALA A 258 -6.33 -6.36 17.52
CA ALA A 258 -5.91 -5.04 17.92
C ALA A 258 -5.06 -5.11 19.19
N TYR A 259 -3.90 -4.49 19.13
CA TYR A 259 -2.98 -4.39 20.25
C TYR A 259 -2.81 -2.93 20.66
N ASN A 260 -2.50 -2.68 21.91
CA ASN A 260 -1.91 -1.42 22.32
C ASN A 260 -0.49 -1.36 21.72
N ARG A 261 -0.24 -0.39 20.83
CA ARG A 261 1.02 -0.28 20.08
C ARG A 261 2.25 -0.01 20.95
N HIS A 262 2.07 0.50 22.17
CA HIS A 262 3.15 0.83 23.09
C HIS A 262 3.51 -0.33 24.03
N THR A 263 2.50 -1.09 24.46
CA THR A 263 2.67 -2.13 25.49
C THR A 263 2.61 -3.55 24.94
N GLY A 264 2.05 -3.76 23.75
CA GLY A 264 1.78 -5.09 23.20
C GLY A 264 0.55 -5.78 23.82
N GLU A 265 -0.18 -5.09 24.70
CA GLU A 265 -1.40 -5.64 25.28
C GLU A 265 -2.45 -5.90 24.21
N LEU A 266 -2.98 -7.12 24.20
CA LEU A 266 -4.08 -7.50 23.31
C LEU A 266 -5.38 -6.83 23.80
N ILE A 267 -5.91 -5.93 22.97
CA ILE A 267 -7.16 -5.21 23.29
C ILE A 267 -8.38 -6.03 22.88
N TRP A 268 -8.35 -6.60 21.67
CA TRP A 268 -9.35 -7.52 21.18
C TRP A 268 -8.80 -8.43 20.09
N ARG A 269 -9.42 -9.60 19.94
CA ARG A 269 -9.17 -10.51 18.82
C ARG A 269 -10.46 -11.16 18.36
N GLN A 270 -10.51 -11.50 17.09
CA GLN A 270 -11.58 -12.24 16.45
C GLN A 270 -10.98 -13.31 15.54
N TYR A 271 -11.54 -14.49 15.53
CA TYR A 271 -11.22 -15.54 14.57
C TYR A 271 -12.42 -15.83 13.69
N ARG A 272 -12.17 -16.20 12.46
CA ARG A 272 -13.16 -16.64 11.49
C ARG A 272 -12.63 -17.83 10.73
N ASP A 273 -13.49 -18.83 10.55
CA ASP A 273 -13.22 -19.87 9.57
C ASP A 273 -13.35 -19.26 8.19
N GLY A 274 -12.37 -19.53 7.32
CA GLY A 274 -12.42 -19.06 5.93
C GLY A 274 -13.52 -19.79 5.15
N VAL A 275 -14.21 -19.07 4.29
CA VAL A 275 -15.32 -19.58 3.46
C VAL A 275 -14.76 -20.12 2.13
N LEU A 276 -13.82 -21.05 2.15
CA LEU A 276 -13.29 -21.63 0.92
C LEU A 276 -13.74 -23.08 0.73
N ASN A 277 -14.19 -23.40 -0.50
CA ASN A 277 -14.29 -24.79 -0.93
C ASN A 277 -12.90 -25.39 -1.10
N TYR A 278 -12.70 -26.59 -0.64
CA TYR A 278 -11.41 -27.29 -0.57
C TYR A 278 -10.65 -27.38 -1.92
N THR A 279 -11.35 -27.42 -3.04
CA THR A 279 -10.74 -27.44 -4.38
C THR A 279 -10.15 -26.10 -4.82
N ASP A 280 -10.69 -25.00 -4.32
CA ASP A 280 -10.25 -23.66 -4.70
C ASP A 280 -9.07 -23.17 -3.83
N ILE A 281 -8.90 -23.76 -2.64
CA ILE A 281 -7.82 -23.38 -1.69
C ILE A 281 -6.44 -23.67 -2.29
N GLN A 282 -6.25 -24.85 -2.87
CA GLN A 282 -4.93 -25.29 -3.35
C GLN A 282 -4.46 -24.40 -4.53
N ASP A 283 -5.34 -24.09 -5.46
CA ASP A 283 -4.99 -23.27 -6.61
C ASP A 283 -4.81 -21.80 -6.21
N THR A 284 -5.68 -21.28 -5.35
CA THR A 284 -5.56 -19.93 -4.78
C THR A 284 -4.29 -19.81 -3.95
N TRP A 285 -3.98 -20.81 -3.11
CA TRP A 285 -2.78 -20.87 -2.30
C TRP A 285 -1.51 -20.91 -3.14
N ASN A 286 -1.45 -21.77 -4.15
CA ASN A 286 -0.33 -21.84 -5.08
C ASN A 286 -0.15 -20.53 -5.84
N TYR A 287 -1.25 -19.88 -6.21
CA TYR A 287 -1.23 -18.58 -6.87
C TYR A 287 -0.64 -17.51 -5.95
N PHE A 288 -1.07 -17.42 -4.70
CA PHE A 288 -0.56 -16.45 -3.74
C PHE A 288 0.90 -16.68 -3.37
N ILE A 289 1.30 -17.90 -3.03
CA ILE A 289 2.71 -18.20 -2.74
C ILE A 289 3.62 -17.85 -3.94
N LYS A 290 3.12 -18.04 -5.14
CA LYS A 290 3.90 -17.86 -6.37
C LYS A 290 4.00 -16.41 -6.82
N ASN A 291 2.99 -15.57 -6.55
CA ASN A 291 2.82 -14.29 -7.20
C ASN A 291 2.65 -13.08 -6.28
N VAL A 292 2.43 -13.28 -4.99
CA VAL A 292 2.08 -12.16 -4.08
C VAL A 292 2.82 -12.28 -2.77
N ASP A 293 3.23 -11.14 -2.27
CA ASP A 293 3.47 -10.99 -0.84
C ASP A 293 2.11 -11.06 -0.13
N ILE A 294 1.77 -12.25 0.38
CA ILE A 294 0.50 -12.52 1.06
C ILE A 294 0.27 -11.59 2.25
N LEU A 295 1.33 -11.03 2.79
CA LEU A 295 1.29 -10.12 3.93
C LEU A 295 0.53 -8.83 3.61
N ASP A 296 0.61 -8.34 2.39
CA ASP A 296 -0.12 -7.15 1.96
C ASP A 296 -1.60 -7.42 1.74
N PHE A 297 -1.93 -8.68 1.48
CA PHE A 297 -3.29 -9.11 1.17
C PHE A 297 -4.29 -8.86 2.29
N MET A 298 -3.90 -9.08 3.55
CA MET A 298 -4.74 -8.84 4.72
C MET A 298 -4.52 -7.48 5.38
N ALA A 299 -3.69 -6.62 4.79
CA ALA A 299 -3.41 -5.29 5.36
C ALA A 299 -4.71 -4.49 5.54
N PRO A 300 -5.08 -4.11 6.77
CA PRO A 300 -6.35 -3.43 7.01
C PRO A 300 -6.32 -1.96 6.60
N CYS A 301 -7.50 -1.39 6.40
CA CYS A 301 -7.65 0.05 6.39
C CYS A 301 -8.55 0.50 7.54
N VAL A 302 -8.31 1.72 8.04
CA VAL A 302 -9.04 2.25 9.19
C VAL A 302 -9.80 3.52 8.80
N TRP A 303 -11.12 3.49 8.97
CA TRP A 303 -11.99 4.61 8.67
C TRP A 303 -12.96 4.89 9.83
N ARG A 304 -12.83 6.06 10.46
CA ARG A 304 -13.59 6.41 11.66
C ARG A 304 -13.41 5.37 12.78
N ASP A 305 -14.46 4.69 13.20
CA ASP A 305 -14.49 3.60 14.18
C ASP A 305 -14.57 2.20 13.55
N TYR A 306 -14.27 2.10 12.26
CA TYR A 306 -14.20 0.84 11.52
C TYR A 306 -12.75 0.48 11.21
N VAL A 307 -12.37 -0.77 11.44
CA VAL A 307 -11.21 -1.41 10.81
C VAL A 307 -11.73 -2.44 9.82
N ILE A 308 -11.26 -2.34 8.58
CA ILE A 308 -11.77 -3.14 7.46
C ILE A 308 -10.64 -3.98 6.91
N PHE A 309 -10.90 -5.28 6.85
CA PHE A 309 -10.00 -6.29 6.29
C PHE A 309 -10.63 -6.89 5.05
N THR A 310 -9.77 -7.29 4.13
CA THR A 310 -10.11 -8.13 2.98
C THR A 310 -9.37 -9.45 3.12
N GLY A 311 -9.94 -10.54 2.64
CA GLY A 311 -9.36 -11.85 2.81
C GLY A 311 -9.46 -12.74 1.56
N GLY A 312 -8.47 -13.62 1.39
CA GLY A 312 -8.46 -14.67 0.37
C GLY A 312 -9.58 -15.69 0.52
N ASP A 313 -10.31 -15.65 1.63
CA ASP A 313 -11.52 -16.41 1.91
C ASP A 313 -12.77 -15.84 1.23
N CYS A 314 -12.62 -15.09 0.17
CA CYS A 314 -13.71 -14.45 -0.57
C CYS A 314 -14.49 -13.40 0.23
N THR A 315 -13.92 -12.82 1.30
CA THR A 315 -14.67 -11.91 2.16
C THR A 315 -14.04 -10.54 2.32
N ALA A 316 -14.89 -9.57 2.64
CA ALA A 316 -14.48 -8.33 3.29
C ALA A 316 -15.25 -8.20 4.62
N ARG A 317 -14.55 -7.81 5.68
CA ARG A 317 -15.09 -7.68 7.03
C ARG A 317 -14.76 -6.35 7.65
N ALA A 318 -15.71 -5.77 8.36
CA ALA A 318 -15.46 -4.59 9.17
C ALA A 318 -15.78 -4.88 10.63
N PHE A 319 -14.86 -4.50 11.48
CA PHE A 319 -15.01 -4.57 12.93
C PHE A 319 -15.05 -3.17 13.52
N ASN A 320 -15.68 -3.04 14.69
CA ASN A 320 -15.50 -1.85 15.50
C ASN A 320 -14.05 -1.77 15.94
N ALA A 321 -13.39 -0.68 15.62
CA ALA A 321 -11.96 -0.50 15.86
C ALA A 321 -11.58 -0.58 17.35
N ASN A 322 -12.50 -0.20 18.29
CA ASN A 322 -12.17 -0.15 19.70
C ASN A 322 -12.42 -1.48 20.44
N ASN A 323 -13.38 -2.30 20.00
CA ASN A 323 -13.80 -3.50 20.73
C ASN A 323 -13.91 -4.78 19.90
N GLY A 324 -13.58 -4.72 18.59
CA GLY A 324 -13.57 -5.89 17.72
C GLY A 324 -14.94 -6.46 17.36
N HIS A 325 -16.05 -5.84 17.75
CA HIS A 325 -17.37 -6.33 17.37
C HIS A 325 -17.56 -6.23 15.85
N LEU A 326 -17.98 -7.34 15.22
CA LEU A 326 -18.29 -7.36 13.79
C LEU A 326 -19.41 -6.37 13.48
N ARG A 327 -19.15 -5.47 12.53
CA ARG A 327 -20.11 -4.47 12.04
C ARG A 327 -20.85 -4.98 10.81
N TRP A 328 -20.11 -5.56 9.89
CA TRP A 328 -20.63 -6.21 8.69
C TRP A 328 -19.59 -7.18 8.12
N GLU A 329 -20.10 -8.16 7.40
CA GLU A 329 -19.34 -9.11 6.60
C GLU A 329 -19.99 -9.19 5.23
N ARG A 330 -19.16 -9.26 4.19
CA ARG A 330 -19.62 -9.46 2.81
C ARG A 330 -18.81 -10.57 2.18
N VAL A 331 -19.53 -11.57 1.63
CA VAL A 331 -18.97 -12.66 0.85
C VAL A 331 -19.05 -12.30 -0.64
N PHE A 332 -18.01 -12.61 -1.39
CA PHE A 332 -17.90 -12.47 -2.83
C PHE A 332 -17.85 -13.84 -3.49
N ASP A 333 -18.07 -13.87 -4.80
CA ASP A 333 -17.99 -15.07 -5.63
C ASP A 333 -16.54 -15.50 -5.94
N LYS A 334 -15.57 -14.64 -5.67
CA LYS A 334 -14.14 -14.86 -5.88
C LYS A 334 -13.30 -14.30 -4.71
N PRO A 335 -12.09 -14.87 -4.51
CA PRO A 335 -11.17 -14.34 -3.52
C PRO A 335 -10.86 -12.86 -3.72
N VAL A 336 -10.71 -12.13 -2.63
CA VAL A 336 -10.18 -10.76 -2.71
C VAL A 336 -8.69 -10.84 -3.00
N SER A 337 -8.23 -10.07 -3.97
CA SER A 337 -6.87 -10.16 -4.52
C SER A 337 -5.95 -9.03 -4.09
N SER A 338 -6.48 -8.01 -3.40
CA SER A 338 -5.65 -6.88 -2.98
C SER A 338 -6.07 -6.28 -1.65
N PRO A 339 -5.14 -5.61 -0.94
CA PRO A 339 -5.47 -4.81 0.22
C PRO A 339 -6.47 -3.71 -0.13
N PRO A 340 -7.34 -3.32 0.83
CA PRO A 340 -8.34 -2.30 0.59
C PRO A 340 -7.75 -0.88 0.65
N THR A 341 -8.27 0.00 -0.20
CA THR A 341 -8.04 1.46 -0.10
C THR A 341 -9.37 2.17 0.11
N ILE A 342 -9.39 3.12 1.05
CA ILE A 342 -10.60 3.91 1.37
C ILE A 342 -10.47 5.34 0.85
N ALA A 343 -11.53 5.80 0.17
CA ALA A 343 -11.75 7.20 -0.16
C ALA A 343 -13.22 7.57 0.06
N ALA A 344 -13.49 8.69 0.72
CA ALA A 344 -14.84 9.23 0.95
C ALA A 344 -15.85 8.21 1.52
N GLY A 345 -15.40 7.28 2.39
CA GLY A 345 -16.23 6.23 2.97
C GLY A 345 -16.59 5.09 2.02
N ARG A 346 -15.82 4.91 0.96
CA ARG A 346 -15.91 3.84 -0.02
C ARG A 346 -14.62 3.05 -0.01
N VAL A 347 -14.73 1.73 -0.09
CA VAL A 347 -13.61 0.79 -0.03
C VAL A 347 -13.42 0.20 -1.41
N TYR A 348 -12.21 0.26 -1.93
CA TYR A 348 -11.82 -0.24 -3.25
C TYR A 348 -10.78 -1.33 -3.11
N PHE A 349 -10.96 -2.44 -3.81
CA PHE A 349 -10.04 -3.58 -3.86
C PHE A 349 -10.31 -4.47 -5.07
N GLY A 350 -9.37 -5.36 -5.39
CA GLY A 350 -9.48 -6.32 -6.47
C GLY A 350 -10.16 -7.62 -6.05
N LEU A 351 -10.82 -8.29 -6.98
CA LEU A 351 -11.20 -9.70 -6.91
C LEU A 351 -10.43 -10.48 -7.97
N LEU A 352 -9.95 -11.67 -7.59
CA LEU A 352 -9.33 -12.61 -8.54
C LEU A 352 -10.30 -13.00 -9.64
N GLY A 353 -9.77 -13.25 -10.83
CA GLY A 353 -10.47 -13.94 -11.91
C GLY A 353 -9.99 -15.37 -12.07
N ASP A 354 -10.68 -16.11 -12.90
CA ASP A 354 -10.30 -17.42 -13.42
C ASP A 354 -10.62 -17.54 -14.91
N GLU A 355 -10.55 -18.75 -15.48
CA GLU A 355 -10.87 -18.99 -16.89
C GLU A 355 -12.29 -18.59 -17.29
N PHE A 356 -13.23 -18.58 -16.34
CA PHE A 356 -14.65 -18.38 -16.59
C PHE A 356 -15.17 -17.03 -16.08
N THR A 357 -14.46 -16.42 -15.14
CA THR A 357 -14.89 -15.19 -14.45
C THR A 357 -13.75 -14.17 -14.52
N PRO A 358 -13.99 -12.99 -15.12
CA PRO A 358 -12.95 -11.96 -15.18
C PRO A 358 -12.61 -11.43 -13.79
N SER A 359 -11.36 -11.00 -13.62
CA SER A 359 -10.94 -10.21 -12.47
C SER A 359 -11.72 -8.90 -12.42
N ARG A 360 -11.88 -8.33 -11.23
CA ARG A 360 -12.68 -7.11 -11.06
C ARG A 360 -12.06 -6.16 -10.05
N LEU A 361 -12.18 -4.87 -10.32
CA LEU A 361 -12.11 -3.83 -9.29
C LEU A 361 -13.51 -3.63 -8.73
N VAL A 362 -13.65 -3.70 -7.41
CA VAL A 362 -14.93 -3.46 -6.73
C VAL A 362 -14.87 -2.26 -5.81
N CYS A 363 -16.03 -1.62 -5.62
CA CYS A 363 -16.25 -0.55 -4.67
C CYS A 363 -17.43 -0.89 -3.77
N ILE A 364 -17.21 -0.92 -2.47
CA ILE A 364 -18.23 -1.14 -1.46
C ILE A 364 -18.36 0.03 -0.51
N SER A 365 -19.48 0.13 0.18
CA SER A 365 -19.69 1.10 1.25
C SER A 365 -18.91 0.68 2.52
N ALA A 366 -18.07 1.56 3.04
CA ALA A 366 -17.35 1.31 4.29
C ALA A 366 -18.28 1.16 5.50
N ARG A 367 -19.51 1.69 5.44
CA ARG A 367 -20.47 1.71 6.54
C ARG A 367 -21.18 0.37 6.73
N ASP A 368 -21.56 -0.29 5.63
CA ASP A 368 -22.47 -1.44 5.61
C ASP A 368 -22.04 -2.57 4.67
N GLY A 369 -20.90 -2.47 3.99
CA GLY A 369 -20.38 -3.49 3.08
C GLY A 369 -21.17 -3.64 1.76
N ARG A 370 -22.17 -2.77 1.49
CA ARG A 370 -22.99 -2.87 0.28
C ARG A 370 -22.17 -2.57 -0.97
N LEU A 371 -22.30 -3.41 -2.01
CA LEU A 371 -21.69 -3.16 -3.32
C LEU A 371 -22.29 -1.89 -3.93
N LEU A 372 -21.39 -0.98 -4.31
CA LEU A 372 -21.76 0.29 -4.95
C LEU A 372 -21.44 0.31 -6.43
N TRP A 373 -20.35 -0.36 -6.83
CA TRP A 373 -19.84 -0.36 -8.19
C TRP A 373 -18.81 -1.46 -8.37
N GLN A 374 -18.66 -1.95 -9.60
CA GLN A 374 -17.57 -2.86 -10.00
C GLN A 374 -17.26 -2.69 -11.48
N MET A 375 -16.04 -3.08 -11.87
CA MET A 375 -15.55 -3.08 -13.24
C MET A 375 -14.67 -4.31 -13.47
N GLU A 376 -14.84 -4.97 -14.60
CA GLU A 376 -13.97 -6.06 -15.06
C GLU A 376 -12.58 -5.51 -15.46
N THR A 377 -11.54 -6.30 -15.21
CA THR A 377 -10.16 -5.97 -15.53
C THR A 377 -9.48 -7.11 -16.30
N GLU A 378 -8.52 -6.75 -17.13
CA GLU A 378 -7.61 -7.72 -17.74
C GLU A 378 -6.50 -8.03 -16.72
N GLY A 379 -6.60 -9.21 -16.11
CA GLY A 379 -5.73 -9.64 -15.02
C GLY A 379 -6.16 -9.16 -13.64
N SER A 380 -5.56 -9.77 -12.64
CA SER A 380 -5.89 -9.56 -11.22
C SER A 380 -5.12 -8.38 -10.64
N ILE A 381 -5.81 -7.62 -9.79
CA ILE A 381 -5.23 -6.49 -9.06
C ILE A 381 -4.62 -7.06 -7.77
N LEU A 382 -3.30 -7.13 -7.68
CA LEU A 382 -2.61 -7.76 -6.56
C LEU A 382 -2.11 -6.75 -5.52
N SER A 383 -2.03 -5.49 -5.87
CA SER A 383 -1.64 -4.39 -4.98
C SER A 383 -2.82 -3.48 -4.63
N ALA A 384 -2.70 -2.75 -3.52
CA ALA A 384 -3.72 -1.79 -3.10
C ALA A 384 -3.96 -0.73 -4.20
N PRO A 385 -5.21 -0.53 -4.66
CA PRO A 385 -5.50 0.51 -5.64
C PRO A 385 -5.12 1.90 -5.10
N VAL A 386 -4.39 2.67 -5.88
CA VAL A 386 -3.99 4.04 -5.54
C VAL A 386 -5.11 5.00 -5.88
N ILE A 387 -5.49 5.85 -4.94
CA ILE A 387 -6.55 6.84 -5.14
C ILE A 387 -5.99 8.24 -4.91
N ALA A 388 -5.81 8.98 -6.00
CA ALA A 388 -5.26 10.32 -6.02
C ALA A 388 -6.19 11.28 -6.78
N GLY A 389 -6.61 12.36 -6.13
CA GLY A 389 -7.55 13.32 -6.72
C GLY A 389 -8.89 12.68 -7.10
N LYS A 390 -9.23 12.70 -8.37
CA LYS A 390 -10.45 12.09 -8.94
C LYS A 390 -10.19 10.76 -9.63
N ARG A 391 -9.01 10.14 -9.40
CA ARG A 391 -8.55 8.99 -10.15
C ARG A 391 -8.25 7.79 -9.27
N ILE A 392 -8.43 6.61 -9.86
CA ILE A 392 -7.97 5.33 -9.31
C ILE A 392 -6.93 4.78 -10.28
N VAL A 393 -5.79 4.38 -9.75
CA VAL A 393 -4.63 3.93 -10.52
C VAL A 393 -4.17 2.58 -9.97
N PHE A 394 -3.97 1.61 -10.85
CA PHE A 394 -3.49 0.27 -10.47
C PHE A 394 -2.92 -0.48 -11.68
N GLY A 395 -2.04 -1.44 -11.39
CA GLY A 395 -1.57 -2.44 -12.34
C GLY A 395 -2.22 -3.79 -12.09
N THR A 396 -2.06 -4.71 -13.06
CA THR A 396 -2.54 -6.09 -12.98
C THR A 396 -1.42 -7.08 -13.28
N ASP A 397 -1.60 -8.34 -12.89
CA ASP A 397 -0.68 -9.45 -13.14
C ASP A 397 -0.50 -9.83 -14.63
N LYS A 398 -1.25 -9.18 -15.52
CA LYS A 398 -1.10 -9.27 -16.98
C LYS A 398 -0.45 -8.02 -17.59
N ASN A 399 0.32 -7.27 -16.79
CA ASN A 399 1.01 -6.04 -17.21
C ASN A 399 0.10 -4.95 -17.80
N VAL A 400 -1.17 -4.94 -17.43
CA VAL A 400 -2.09 -3.88 -17.86
C VAL A 400 -2.21 -2.86 -16.74
N PHE A 401 -1.86 -1.63 -17.06
CA PHE A 401 -1.96 -0.51 -16.14
C PHE A 401 -3.21 0.32 -16.46
N TYR A 402 -3.98 0.64 -15.45
CA TYR A 402 -5.27 1.31 -15.56
C TYR A 402 -5.26 2.67 -14.87
N VAL A 403 -5.88 3.64 -15.52
CA VAL A 403 -6.33 4.88 -14.88
C VAL A 403 -7.82 5.03 -15.08
N LEU A 404 -8.54 5.07 -13.98
CA LEU A 404 -9.98 5.32 -13.94
C LEU A 404 -10.25 6.72 -13.42
N GLU A 405 -11.37 7.29 -13.83
CA GLU A 405 -11.81 8.62 -13.40
C GLU A 405 -13.29 8.62 -13.03
N GLN A 406 -13.66 9.48 -12.10
CA GLN A 406 -15.07 9.71 -11.79
C GLN A 406 -15.78 10.30 -13.02
N VAL A 407 -16.88 9.65 -13.41
CA VAL A 407 -17.75 10.12 -14.51
C VAL A 407 -18.81 11.05 -13.90
N PHE A 408 -19.01 12.19 -14.50
CA PHE A 408 -19.99 13.19 -14.06
C PHE A 408 -21.41 12.84 -14.52
#